data_c65050c8362e86b4450c92ac785cf28a
#
_entry.id   c65050c8362e86b4450c92ac785cf28a
#
_cell.length_a   1.000
_cell.length_b   1.000
_cell.length_c   1.000
_cell.angle_alpha   90.00
_cell.angle_beta   90.00
_cell.angle_gamma   90.00
#
_symmetry.space_group_name_H-M   'P 1'
#
loop_
_entity.id
_entity.type
_entity.pdbx_description
1 polymer ?
#
loop_
_entity_poly.entity_id
_entity_poly.type
_entity_poly.pdbx_seq_one_letter_code
_entity_poly.pdbx_strand_id
1 'polypeptide(L)'
;LYKDESTRFGLGSFKALGGAYAVATLAKEYQKEGKDSANLTVATATDGNHGRSVSWGAKLAGCKSKIFIHANVSQERERAMSVLGADVVRINGNYEASLAACKEAAELNNWPIVSDTSWKGYRETPMQIMAGYSVMSREIIEQMGSSRPSHTILPIGVGGLAAGIVAPMWEDMNANLGKMISVESHFSQCFLNSISNGKPTLVDIKEETLMAGLSCGEVSEIAWEILKPTLSHCMSIADEGIAKIMQLFANGDFGETSIEAGECSASGLAALLIAKNNPSIWRQLELNKDSKVLLIGTEGATDPILYKQLIGS
;
A
#
# COMPACT_ATOMS: atom_id res chain seq x y z
N LEU A 1 2.45 -4.28 -18.84
CA LEU A 1 3.62 -3.95 -18.01
C LEU A 1 3.29 -4.24 -16.54
N TYR A 2 4.24 -4.75 -15.79
CA TYR A 2 4.06 -5.05 -14.37
C TYR A 2 5.26 -4.53 -13.58
N LYS A 3 5.03 -3.64 -12.62
CA LYS A 3 6.06 -3.18 -11.67
C LYS A 3 5.99 -4.06 -10.44
N ASP A 4 7.00 -4.88 -10.26
CA ASP A 4 7.06 -5.88 -9.19
C ASP A 4 7.81 -5.35 -7.96
N GLU A 5 7.13 -5.34 -6.81
CA GLU A 5 7.66 -4.96 -5.50
C GLU A 5 7.78 -6.16 -4.53
N SER A 6 7.54 -7.37 -5.00
CA SER A 6 7.54 -8.60 -4.17
C SER A 6 8.90 -8.90 -3.52
N THR A 7 9.98 -8.36 -4.07
CA THR A 7 11.35 -8.58 -3.58
C THR A 7 11.97 -7.36 -2.90
N ARG A 8 11.23 -6.24 -2.78
CA ARG A 8 11.78 -4.97 -2.29
C ARG A 8 12.49 -5.15 -0.93
N PHE A 9 13.80 -4.92 -0.94
CA PHE A 9 14.72 -5.05 0.21
C PHE A 9 14.61 -6.37 0.99
N GLY A 10 14.12 -7.43 0.39
CA GLY A 10 13.84 -8.70 1.06
C GLY A 10 12.68 -8.66 2.06
N LEU A 11 11.92 -7.56 2.08
CA LEU A 11 10.75 -7.41 2.94
C LEU A 11 9.44 -7.79 2.25
N GLY A 12 9.50 -8.08 0.95
CA GLY A 12 8.37 -8.62 0.22
C GLY A 12 7.26 -7.64 -0.12
N SER A 13 7.45 -6.31 0.05
CA SER A 13 6.44 -5.32 -0.34
C SER A 13 7.00 -3.90 -0.51
N PHE A 14 6.28 -3.08 -1.30
CA PHE A 14 6.59 -1.66 -1.50
C PHE A 14 6.63 -0.84 -0.20
N LYS A 15 5.92 -1.28 0.84
CA LYS A 15 5.84 -0.58 2.14
C LYS A 15 7.23 -0.30 2.73
N ALA A 16 8.22 -1.16 2.38
CA ALA A 16 9.61 -0.99 2.77
C ALA A 16 10.20 0.38 2.39
N LEU A 17 9.77 0.95 1.27
CA LEU A 17 10.23 2.26 0.80
C LEU A 17 9.78 3.41 1.72
N GLY A 18 8.52 3.40 2.15
CA GLY A 18 7.92 4.52 2.86
C GLY A 18 8.17 4.51 4.37
N GLY A 19 7.80 3.42 5.05
CA GLY A 19 7.89 3.35 6.51
C GLY A 19 9.33 3.46 7.01
N ALA A 20 10.27 2.78 6.34
CA ALA A 20 11.69 2.86 6.70
C ALA A 20 12.27 4.25 6.44
N TYR A 21 11.88 4.91 5.35
CA TYR A 21 12.32 6.29 5.07
C TYR A 21 11.82 7.28 6.12
N ALA A 22 10.56 7.19 6.52
CA ALA A 22 10.01 8.06 7.57
C ALA A 22 10.72 7.85 8.91
N VAL A 23 10.97 6.60 9.31
CA VAL A 23 11.73 6.30 10.54
C VAL A 23 13.16 6.85 10.47
N ALA A 24 13.85 6.67 9.34
CA ALA A 24 15.21 7.20 9.15
C ALA A 24 15.23 8.73 9.24
N THR A 25 14.21 9.41 8.70
CA THR A 25 14.06 10.85 8.78
C THR A 25 13.86 11.30 10.22
N LEU A 26 12.94 10.69 10.97
CA LEU A 26 12.70 10.97 12.39
C LEU A 26 13.97 10.76 13.24
N ALA A 27 14.67 9.65 13.01
CA ALA A 27 15.92 9.37 13.73
C ALA A 27 17.00 10.42 13.45
N LYS A 28 17.13 10.86 12.18
CA LYS A 28 18.06 11.93 11.79
C LYS A 28 17.70 13.26 12.43
N GLU A 29 16.43 13.61 12.52
CA GLU A 29 15.97 14.82 13.20
C GLU A 29 16.27 14.76 14.69
N TYR A 30 16.00 13.63 15.32
CA TYR A 30 16.31 13.37 16.72
C TYR A 30 17.81 13.51 17.04
N GLN A 31 18.68 13.02 16.15
CA GLN A 31 20.13 13.18 16.25
C GLN A 31 20.59 14.63 16.07
N LYS A 32 19.95 15.42 15.18
CA LYS A 32 20.27 16.85 15.03
C LYS A 32 20.00 17.66 16.29
N GLU A 33 19.08 17.21 17.14
CA GLU A 33 18.81 17.77 18.46
C GLU A 33 19.84 17.35 19.53
N GLY A 34 20.89 16.62 19.16
CA GLY A 34 21.92 16.11 20.07
C GLY A 34 21.50 14.88 20.88
N LYS A 35 20.40 14.19 20.47
CA LYS A 35 19.88 13.02 21.16
C LYS A 35 20.37 11.73 20.51
N ASP A 36 20.54 10.66 21.30
CA ASP A 36 20.93 9.34 20.80
C ASP A 36 19.71 8.58 20.27
N SER A 37 19.78 8.11 19.02
CA SER A 37 18.73 7.31 18.37
C SER A 37 18.31 6.06 19.17
N ALA A 38 19.21 5.49 19.97
CA ALA A 38 18.90 4.36 20.83
C ALA A 38 17.80 4.66 21.87
N ASN A 39 17.55 5.94 22.15
CA ASN A 39 16.50 6.41 23.06
C ASN A 39 15.19 6.77 22.32
N LEU A 40 15.21 6.80 20.99
CA LEU A 40 14.00 7.01 20.20
C LEU A 40 13.19 5.71 20.12
N THR A 41 11.92 5.81 20.42
CA THR A 41 10.94 4.75 20.13
C THR A 41 9.89 5.29 19.17
N VAL A 42 9.71 4.66 18.01
CA VAL A 42 8.62 4.97 17.09
C VAL A 42 7.47 4.00 17.29
N ALA A 43 6.22 4.45 17.10
CA ALA A 43 5.04 3.62 17.28
C ALA A 43 4.18 3.58 16.00
N THR A 44 3.55 2.43 15.72
CA THR A 44 2.52 2.32 14.67
C THR A 44 1.52 1.23 15.00
N ALA A 45 0.29 1.38 14.47
CA ALA A 45 -0.71 0.31 14.40
C ALA A 45 -0.77 -0.21 12.96
N THR A 46 -0.85 -1.53 12.78
CA THR A 46 -0.76 -2.16 11.46
C THR A 46 -1.26 -3.61 11.49
N ASP A 47 -1.59 -4.13 10.33
CA ASP A 47 -1.91 -5.54 10.07
C ASP A 47 -0.78 -6.32 9.38
N GLY A 48 0.39 -5.66 9.08
CA GLY A 48 1.54 -6.42 8.59
C GLY A 48 2.64 -5.60 7.90
N ASN A 49 2.51 -5.37 6.59
CA ASN A 49 3.60 -4.86 5.75
C ASN A 49 4.15 -3.48 6.17
N HIS A 50 3.27 -2.58 6.65
CA HIS A 50 3.71 -1.29 7.16
C HIS A 50 4.52 -1.45 8.46
N GLY A 51 4.07 -2.30 9.38
CA GLY A 51 4.82 -2.61 10.60
C GLY A 51 6.19 -3.22 10.32
N ARG A 52 6.30 -4.14 9.34
CA ARG A 52 7.60 -4.68 8.90
C ARG A 52 8.53 -3.58 8.42
N SER A 53 8.01 -2.64 7.63
CA SER A 53 8.78 -1.50 7.13
C SER A 53 9.28 -0.59 8.26
N VAL A 54 8.40 -0.25 9.21
CA VAL A 54 8.75 0.57 10.38
C VAL A 54 9.77 -0.15 11.25
N SER A 55 9.59 -1.44 11.52
CA SER A 55 10.52 -2.27 12.30
C SER A 55 11.90 -2.34 11.66
N TRP A 56 11.94 -2.55 10.34
CA TRP A 56 13.20 -2.58 9.59
C TRP A 56 13.88 -1.20 9.58
N GLY A 57 13.13 -0.14 9.37
CA GLY A 57 13.65 1.24 9.46
C GLY A 57 14.23 1.55 10.84
N ALA A 58 13.54 1.13 11.91
CA ALA A 58 14.02 1.31 13.29
C ALA A 58 15.33 0.54 13.54
N LYS A 59 15.41 -0.72 13.08
CA LYS A 59 16.63 -1.51 13.16
C LYS A 59 17.81 -0.83 12.45
N LEU A 60 17.60 -0.32 11.23
CA LEU A 60 18.64 0.38 10.47
C LEU A 60 19.06 1.71 11.11
N ALA A 61 18.12 2.46 11.68
CA ALA A 61 18.37 3.73 12.32
C ALA A 61 18.91 3.60 13.77
N GLY A 62 18.99 2.38 14.30
CA GLY A 62 19.41 2.13 15.68
C GLY A 62 18.43 2.64 16.72
N CYS A 63 17.14 2.72 16.40
CA CYS A 63 16.07 3.10 17.33
C CYS A 63 15.13 1.93 17.61
N LYS A 64 14.16 2.13 18.50
CA LYS A 64 13.18 1.11 18.91
C LYS A 64 11.88 1.29 18.14
N SER A 65 11.15 0.20 17.92
CA SER A 65 9.80 0.22 17.35
C SER A 65 8.80 -0.51 18.23
N LYS A 66 7.67 0.12 18.49
CA LYS A 66 6.52 -0.42 19.21
C LYS A 66 5.36 -0.58 18.23
N ILE A 67 4.99 -1.82 17.94
CA ILE A 67 4.00 -2.13 16.89
C ILE A 67 2.74 -2.68 17.54
N PHE A 68 1.60 -2.04 17.29
CA PHE A 68 0.31 -2.46 17.78
C PHE A 68 -0.44 -3.20 16.68
N ILE A 69 -0.86 -4.43 16.96
CA ILE A 69 -1.60 -5.28 16.04
C ILE A 69 -2.95 -5.68 16.65
N HIS A 70 -3.97 -5.87 15.81
CA HIS A 70 -5.27 -6.35 16.26
C HIS A 70 -5.31 -7.89 16.41
N ALA A 71 -6.39 -8.39 17.02
CA ALA A 71 -6.53 -9.80 17.39
C ALA A 71 -6.37 -10.77 16.21
N ASN A 72 -6.83 -10.38 15.01
CA ASN A 72 -6.89 -11.26 13.83
C ASN A 72 -5.61 -11.26 12.97
N VAL A 73 -4.58 -10.49 13.32
CA VAL A 73 -3.29 -10.52 12.60
C VAL A 73 -2.65 -11.90 12.77
N SER A 74 -2.21 -12.52 11.68
CA SER A 74 -1.60 -13.84 11.71
C SER A 74 -0.30 -13.86 12.55
N GLN A 75 0.02 -15.02 13.10
CA GLN A 75 1.27 -15.21 13.85
C GLN A 75 2.50 -15.00 12.97
N GLU A 76 2.42 -15.35 11.69
CA GLU A 76 3.52 -15.16 10.74
C GLU A 76 3.80 -13.67 10.52
N ARG A 77 2.77 -12.83 10.38
CA ARG A 77 2.92 -11.38 10.28
C ARG A 77 3.51 -10.78 11.56
N GLU A 78 3.04 -11.20 12.73
CA GLU A 78 3.61 -10.79 14.03
C GLU A 78 5.08 -11.18 14.13
N ARG A 79 5.41 -12.44 13.83
CA ARG A 79 6.79 -12.93 13.84
C ARG A 79 7.70 -12.18 12.89
N ALA A 80 7.21 -11.84 11.69
CA ALA A 80 7.97 -11.09 10.69
C ALA A 80 8.40 -9.69 11.18
N MET A 81 7.65 -9.06 12.07
CA MET A 81 8.01 -7.80 12.72
C MET A 81 8.96 -8.04 13.91
N SER A 82 8.68 -9.05 14.73
CA SER A 82 9.49 -9.37 15.92
C SER A 82 10.93 -9.75 15.57
N VAL A 83 11.18 -10.50 14.49
CA VAL A 83 12.55 -10.85 14.05
C VAL A 83 13.36 -9.64 13.56
N LEU A 84 12.69 -8.54 13.22
CA LEU A 84 13.32 -7.27 12.90
C LEU A 84 13.64 -6.43 14.15
N GLY A 85 13.28 -6.92 15.35
CA GLY A 85 13.55 -6.28 16.62
C GLY A 85 12.40 -5.43 17.16
N ALA A 86 11.21 -5.50 16.56
CA ALA A 86 10.05 -4.79 17.06
C ALA A 86 9.50 -5.40 18.36
N ASP A 87 9.07 -4.54 19.27
CA ASP A 87 8.22 -4.91 20.39
C ASP A 87 6.76 -4.87 19.92
N VAL A 88 6.17 -6.04 19.69
CA VAL A 88 4.83 -6.19 19.13
C VAL A 88 3.81 -6.41 20.25
N VAL A 89 2.75 -5.60 20.23
CA VAL A 89 1.66 -5.65 21.22
C VAL A 89 0.37 -6.03 20.50
N ARG A 90 -0.16 -7.20 20.83
CA ARG A 90 -1.46 -7.66 20.32
C ARG A 90 -2.59 -7.13 21.19
N ILE A 91 -3.52 -6.42 20.57
CA ILE A 91 -4.70 -5.84 21.21
C ILE A 91 -5.90 -6.76 20.96
N ASN A 92 -6.66 -7.01 22.01
CA ASN A 92 -7.92 -7.75 21.88
C ASN A 92 -9.02 -6.83 21.31
N GLY A 93 -9.22 -6.90 20.00
CA GLY A 93 -10.15 -6.06 19.26
C GLY A 93 -9.81 -6.01 17.77
N ASN A 94 -10.42 -5.06 17.08
CA ASN A 94 -10.21 -4.80 15.67
C ASN A 94 -9.06 -3.79 15.42
N TYR A 95 -8.88 -3.38 14.16
CA TYR A 95 -7.84 -2.42 13.79
C TYR A 95 -7.99 -1.09 14.53
N GLU A 96 -9.21 -0.57 14.68
CA GLU A 96 -9.48 0.69 15.38
C GLU A 96 -9.05 0.61 16.86
N ALA A 97 -9.26 -0.52 17.52
CA ALA A 97 -8.81 -0.74 18.89
C ALA A 97 -7.27 -0.71 18.98
N SER A 98 -6.57 -1.32 18.03
CA SER A 98 -5.10 -1.28 17.98
C SER A 98 -4.57 0.13 17.70
N LEU A 99 -5.23 0.88 16.83
CA LEU A 99 -4.88 2.26 16.52
C LEU A 99 -5.11 3.17 17.74
N ALA A 100 -6.21 3.00 18.46
CA ALA A 100 -6.49 3.75 19.69
C ALA A 100 -5.43 3.47 20.77
N ALA A 101 -5.10 2.21 21.01
CA ALA A 101 -4.04 1.81 21.94
C ALA A 101 -2.66 2.36 21.55
N CYS A 102 -2.35 2.37 20.23
CA CYS A 102 -1.13 2.98 19.72
C CYS A 102 -1.07 4.48 20.02
N LYS A 103 -2.15 5.21 19.74
CA LYS A 103 -2.24 6.67 20.00
C LYS A 103 -2.09 6.99 21.48
N GLU A 104 -2.78 6.27 22.36
CA GLU A 104 -2.69 6.44 23.81
C GLU A 104 -1.28 6.18 24.33
N ALA A 105 -0.66 5.07 23.93
CA ALA A 105 0.71 4.75 24.34
C ALA A 105 1.74 5.75 23.80
N ALA A 106 1.56 6.22 22.57
CA ALA A 106 2.43 7.21 21.95
C ALA A 106 2.34 8.56 22.67
N GLU A 107 1.15 9.02 23.02
CA GLU A 107 0.93 10.26 23.77
C GLU A 107 1.56 10.18 25.16
N LEU A 108 1.28 9.08 25.90
CA LEU A 108 1.81 8.88 27.27
C LEU A 108 3.35 8.86 27.32
N ASN A 109 3.99 8.33 26.29
CA ASN A 109 5.45 8.13 26.26
C ASN A 109 6.18 9.12 25.35
N ASN A 110 5.49 10.07 24.71
CA ASN A 110 6.04 10.98 23.70
C ASN A 110 6.72 10.25 22.54
N TRP A 111 6.14 9.16 22.07
CA TRP A 111 6.64 8.44 20.91
C TRP A 111 6.05 9.03 19.62
N PRO A 112 6.87 9.32 18.60
CA PRO A 112 6.33 9.67 17.29
C PRO A 112 5.60 8.48 16.68
N ILE A 113 4.37 8.75 16.21
CA ILE A 113 3.59 7.77 15.43
C ILE A 113 4.11 7.77 13.99
N VAL A 114 4.23 6.58 13.39
CA VAL A 114 4.57 6.40 11.97
C VAL A 114 3.39 5.71 11.29
N SER A 115 2.36 6.49 10.93
CA SER A 115 1.18 6.03 10.18
C SER A 115 1.26 6.48 8.72
N ASP A 116 0.84 5.62 7.79
CA ASP A 116 0.78 5.91 6.35
C ASP A 116 -0.52 6.60 5.91
N THR A 117 -1.41 6.91 6.88
CA THR A 117 -2.64 7.67 6.68
C THR A 117 -2.48 9.06 7.28
N SER A 118 -2.84 10.10 6.51
CA SER A 118 -2.86 11.48 6.99
C SER A 118 -4.27 11.90 7.40
N TRP A 119 -4.33 12.71 8.44
CA TRP A 119 -5.55 13.37 8.93
C TRP A 119 -5.24 14.79 9.37
N LYS A 120 -6.27 15.55 9.75
CA LYS A 120 -6.11 16.95 10.18
C LYS A 120 -5.09 17.07 11.33
N GLY A 121 -4.01 17.79 11.07
CA GLY A 121 -2.92 18.00 12.02
C GLY A 121 -1.82 16.92 12.03
N TYR A 122 -1.98 15.84 11.24
CA TYR A 122 -0.96 14.81 11.09
C TYR A 122 -0.69 14.56 9.60
N ARG A 123 0.25 15.32 9.04
CA ARG A 123 0.53 15.31 7.59
C ARG A 123 2.00 15.04 7.25
N GLU A 124 2.93 15.43 8.12
CA GLU A 124 4.36 15.39 7.81
C GLU A 124 4.88 13.96 7.62
N THR A 125 4.66 13.09 8.60
CA THR A 125 5.10 11.68 8.52
C THR A 125 4.44 10.93 7.36
N PRO A 126 3.11 11.01 7.13
CA PRO A 126 2.52 10.43 5.92
C PRO A 126 3.09 10.97 4.62
N MET A 127 3.43 12.26 4.55
CA MET A 127 4.08 12.85 3.37
C MET A 127 5.48 12.27 3.15
N GLN A 128 6.26 12.06 4.20
CA GLN A 128 7.56 11.40 4.13
C GLN A 128 7.42 9.95 3.65
N ILE A 129 6.40 9.22 4.12
CA ILE A 129 6.11 7.86 3.66
C ILE A 129 5.78 7.84 2.17
N MET A 130 4.91 8.74 1.70
CA MET A 130 4.58 8.88 0.27
C MET A 130 5.79 9.28 -0.57
N ALA A 131 6.68 10.16 -0.03
CA ALA A 131 7.95 10.51 -0.66
C ALA A 131 8.86 9.27 -0.80
N GLY A 132 8.89 8.37 0.17
CA GLY A 132 9.55 7.08 0.05
C GLY A 132 8.98 6.23 -1.10
N TYR A 133 7.66 6.17 -1.25
CA TYR A 133 7.00 5.45 -2.36
C TYR A 133 7.29 6.07 -3.72
N SER A 134 7.62 7.35 -3.81
CA SER A 134 7.97 8.02 -5.06
C SER A 134 9.22 7.43 -5.74
N VAL A 135 10.07 6.72 -5.00
CA VAL A 135 11.21 5.98 -5.58
C VAL A 135 10.73 4.98 -6.62
N MET A 136 9.66 4.23 -6.32
CA MET A 136 9.05 3.29 -7.27
C MET A 136 8.58 3.99 -8.56
N SER A 137 7.96 5.16 -8.42
CA SER A 137 7.52 5.96 -9.58
C SER A 137 8.69 6.40 -10.45
N ARG A 138 9.79 6.86 -9.86
CA ARG A 138 11.00 7.22 -10.61
C ARG A 138 11.62 6.03 -11.32
N GLU A 139 11.69 4.88 -10.65
CA GLU A 139 12.13 3.63 -11.28
C GLU A 139 11.22 3.25 -12.46
N ILE A 140 9.89 3.39 -12.34
CA ILE A 140 8.95 3.15 -13.45
C ILE A 140 9.28 4.07 -14.63
N ILE A 141 9.46 5.37 -14.39
CA ILE A 141 9.78 6.35 -15.43
C ILE A 141 11.09 6.00 -16.13
N GLU A 142 12.13 5.66 -15.39
CA GLU A 142 13.43 5.27 -15.92
C GLU A 142 13.36 3.96 -16.73
N GLN A 143 12.72 2.92 -16.17
CA GLN A 143 12.59 1.60 -16.81
C GLN A 143 11.75 1.63 -18.09
N MET A 144 10.79 2.53 -18.16
CA MET A 144 9.94 2.70 -19.34
C MET A 144 10.58 3.57 -20.43
N GLY A 145 11.53 4.42 -20.10
CA GLY A 145 12.17 5.33 -21.04
C GLY A 145 11.15 6.19 -21.79
N SER A 146 11.13 6.11 -23.12
CA SER A 146 10.15 6.83 -23.96
C SER A 146 8.80 6.12 -24.07
N SER A 147 8.68 4.86 -23.62
CA SER A 147 7.44 4.10 -23.68
C SER A 147 6.55 4.45 -22.48
N ARG A 148 5.57 5.33 -22.66
CA ARG A 148 4.64 5.73 -21.58
C ARG A 148 3.42 4.81 -21.53
N PRO A 149 2.86 4.52 -20.33
CA PRO A 149 1.62 3.78 -20.21
C PRO A 149 0.46 4.67 -20.65
N SER A 150 -0.47 4.11 -21.39
CA SER A 150 -1.75 4.77 -21.66
C SER A 150 -2.71 4.65 -20.48
N HIS A 151 -2.53 3.61 -19.66
CA HIS A 151 -3.34 3.29 -18.50
C HIS A 151 -2.45 2.79 -17.37
N THR A 152 -2.67 3.26 -16.16
CA THR A 152 -2.05 2.74 -14.94
C THR A 152 -3.14 2.29 -13.98
N ILE A 153 -3.13 1.03 -13.59
CA ILE A 153 -4.09 0.47 -12.63
C ILE A 153 -3.42 0.40 -11.26
N LEU A 154 -4.01 1.11 -10.31
CA LEU A 154 -3.44 1.39 -8.99
C LEU A 154 -4.27 0.68 -7.91
N PRO A 155 -3.75 -0.36 -7.24
CA PRO A 155 -4.35 -0.85 -6.00
C PRO A 155 -4.40 0.26 -4.97
N ILE A 156 -5.57 0.48 -4.35
CA ILE A 156 -5.76 1.60 -3.45
C ILE A 156 -6.50 1.19 -2.17
N GLY A 157 -5.88 1.48 -1.04
CA GLY A 157 -6.52 1.52 0.28
C GLY A 157 -6.70 2.98 0.69
N VAL A 158 -5.95 3.50 1.66
CA VAL A 158 -5.97 4.92 2.06
C VAL A 158 -5.40 5.89 0.98
N GLY A 159 -4.77 5.37 -0.07
CA GLY A 159 -4.29 6.14 -1.23
C GLY A 159 -2.80 6.50 -1.22
N GLY A 160 -2.05 6.22 -0.16
CA GLY A 160 -0.65 6.63 -0.05
C GLY A 160 0.26 6.11 -1.16
N LEU A 161 0.13 4.83 -1.54
CA LEU A 161 0.86 4.25 -2.67
C LEU A 161 0.51 4.96 -3.98
N ALA A 162 -0.78 5.05 -4.29
CA ALA A 162 -1.24 5.65 -5.53
C ALA A 162 -0.79 7.11 -5.65
N ALA A 163 -0.87 7.90 -4.57
CA ALA A 163 -0.37 9.27 -4.53
C ALA A 163 1.14 9.35 -4.76
N GLY A 164 1.92 8.45 -4.12
CA GLY A 164 3.38 8.36 -4.30
C GLY A 164 3.80 7.97 -5.72
N ILE A 165 2.95 7.26 -6.47
CA ILE A 165 3.18 6.93 -7.88
C ILE A 165 2.73 8.06 -8.79
N VAL A 166 1.52 8.57 -8.59
CA VAL A 166 0.88 9.53 -9.51
C VAL A 166 1.60 10.89 -9.49
N ALA A 167 1.99 11.40 -8.32
CA ALA A 167 2.57 12.73 -8.23
C ALA A 167 3.87 12.88 -9.06
N PRO A 168 4.90 12.00 -8.96
CA PRO A 168 6.08 12.11 -9.82
C PRO A 168 5.79 11.79 -11.30
N MET A 169 4.87 10.87 -11.60
CA MET A 169 4.46 10.61 -12.98
C MET A 169 3.78 11.85 -13.59
N TRP A 170 2.95 12.54 -12.82
CA TRP A 170 2.32 13.77 -13.27
C TRP A 170 3.35 14.89 -13.50
N GLU A 171 4.32 15.03 -12.61
CA GLU A 171 5.44 15.97 -12.75
C GLU A 171 6.23 15.73 -14.05
N ASP A 172 6.52 14.45 -14.38
CA ASP A 172 7.29 14.07 -15.58
C ASP A 172 6.46 14.14 -16.87
N MET A 173 5.19 13.74 -16.82
CA MET A 173 4.37 13.51 -18.02
C MET A 173 3.34 14.60 -18.29
N ASN A 174 2.94 15.40 -17.28
CA ASN A 174 1.91 16.45 -17.40
C ASN A 174 0.65 15.93 -18.13
N ALA A 175 0.30 16.57 -19.24
CA ALA A 175 -0.88 16.22 -20.06
C ALA A 175 -0.82 14.80 -20.67
N ASN A 176 0.34 14.13 -20.65
CA ASN A 176 0.54 12.78 -21.18
C ASN A 176 0.52 11.71 -20.09
N LEU A 177 0.00 12.01 -18.90
CA LEU A 177 -0.05 11.09 -17.76
C LEU A 177 -0.75 9.75 -18.06
N GLY A 178 -1.65 9.74 -19.04
CA GLY A 178 -2.51 8.59 -19.31
C GLY A 178 -3.68 8.50 -18.32
N LYS A 179 -4.42 7.39 -18.39
CA LYS A 179 -5.57 7.15 -17.53
C LYS A 179 -5.10 6.51 -16.21
N MET A 180 -5.34 7.18 -15.09
CA MET A 180 -5.12 6.66 -13.75
C MET A 180 -6.39 6.01 -13.24
N ILE A 181 -6.36 4.71 -12.97
CA ILE A 181 -7.52 3.89 -12.60
C ILE A 181 -7.25 3.32 -11.21
N SER A 182 -8.05 3.70 -10.22
CA SER A 182 -7.97 3.05 -8.91
C SER A 182 -8.72 1.73 -8.88
N VAL A 183 -8.21 0.77 -8.09
CA VAL A 183 -8.87 -0.51 -7.82
C VAL A 183 -8.95 -0.72 -6.32
N GLU A 184 -10.15 -0.92 -5.82
CA GLU A 184 -10.49 -1.15 -4.42
C GLU A 184 -11.24 -2.47 -4.24
N SER A 185 -11.22 -3.01 -3.02
CA SER A 185 -12.18 -4.05 -2.64
C SER A 185 -13.58 -3.45 -2.50
N HIS A 186 -14.61 -4.21 -2.91
CA HIS A 186 -16.00 -3.78 -2.76
C HIS A 186 -16.42 -3.67 -1.27
N PHE A 187 -15.69 -4.27 -0.34
CA PHE A 187 -15.92 -4.13 1.10
C PHE A 187 -15.40 -2.80 1.67
N SER A 188 -14.47 -2.13 0.97
CA SER A 188 -13.76 -0.95 1.49
C SER A 188 -13.55 0.15 0.43
N GLN A 189 -14.54 0.41 -0.41
CA GLN A 189 -14.48 1.30 -1.57
C GLN A 189 -14.52 2.80 -1.19
N CYS A 190 -13.57 3.26 -0.37
CA CYS A 190 -13.58 4.61 0.17
C CYS A 190 -13.26 5.69 -0.88
N PHE A 191 -12.36 5.43 -1.83
CA PHE A 191 -12.08 6.37 -2.93
C PHE A 191 -13.22 6.47 -3.93
N LEU A 192 -13.81 5.36 -4.36
CA LEU A 192 -14.95 5.36 -5.26
C LEU A 192 -16.12 6.16 -4.67
N ASN A 193 -16.44 5.92 -3.40
CA ASN A 193 -17.50 6.66 -2.71
C ASN A 193 -17.14 8.15 -2.54
N SER A 194 -15.88 8.45 -2.22
CA SER A 194 -15.43 9.83 -2.05
C SER A 194 -15.44 10.61 -3.37
N ILE A 195 -15.00 10.00 -4.47
CA ILE A 195 -15.05 10.60 -5.82
C ILE A 195 -16.51 10.82 -6.23
N SER A 196 -17.38 9.84 -6.04
CA SER A 196 -18.82 9.95 -6.38
C SER A 196 -19.51 11.06 -5.58
N ASN A 197 -19.13 11.25 -4.30
CA ASN A 197 -19.69 12.27 -3.43
C ASN A 197 -18.96 13.64 -3.53
N GLY A 198 -17.85 13.71 -4.26
CA GLY A 198 -17.01 14.91 -4.39
C GLY A 198 -16.24 15.34 -3.14
N LYS A 199 -16.29 14.53 -2.08
CA LYS A 199 -15.64 14.78 -0.76
C LYS A 199 -15.25 13.47 -0.09
N PRO A 200 -14.23 13.47 0.81
CA PRO A 200 -13.91 12.32 1.64
C PRO A 200 -15.15 11.73 2.31
N THR A 201 -15.35 10.44 2.13
CA THR A 201 -16.52 9.70 2.62
C THR A 201 -16.04 8.45 3.34
N LEU A 202 -16.43 8.32 4.60
CA LEU A 202 -16.13 7.13 5.42
C LEU A 202 -16.98 5.95 4.95
N VAL A 203 -16.36 4.78 4.86
CA VAL A 203 -17.00 3.49 4.62
C VAL A 203 -16.91 2.67 5.90
N ASP A 204 -18.04 2.23 6.40
CA ASP A 204 -18.11 1.31 7.53
C ASP A 204 -17.86 -0.13 7.03
N ILE A 205 -16.66 -0.63 7.29
CA ILE A 205 -16.23 -1.97 6.87
C ILE A 205 -16.94 -3.00 7.72
N LYS A 206 -17.84 -3.75 7.10
CA LYS A 206 -18.62 -4.82 7.76
C LYS A 206 -17.92 -6.17 7.67
N GLU A 207 -17.11 -6.36 6.65
CA GLU A 207 -16.44 -7.60 6.33
C GLU A 207 -15.04 -7.29 5.79
N GLU A 208 -14.04 -8.01 6.29
CA GLU A 208 -12.66 -7.85 5.85
C GLU A 208 -12.45 -8.50 4.47
N THR A 209 -11.74 -7.79 3.61
CA THR A 209 -11.37 -8.32 2.30
C THR A 209 -10.14 -9.23 2.40
N LEU A 210 -10.07 -10.22 1.50
CA LEU A 210 -8.85 -11.02 1.30
C LEU A 210 -7.64 -10.13 0.98
N MET A 211 -7.86 -9.04 0.25
CA MET A 211 -6.84 -8.03 -0.08
C MET A 211 -6.61 -7.09 1.13
N ALA A 212 -6.08 -7.64 2.23
CA ALA A 212 -6.00 -6.97 3.53
C ALA A 212 -5.36 -5.56 3.48
N GLY A 213 -4.33 -5.36 2.65
CA GLY A 213 -3.71 -4.04 2.45
C GLY A 213 -4.59 -2.99 1.77
N LEU A 214 -5.76 -3.39 1.24
CA LEU A 214 -6.78 -2.51 0.67
C LEU A 214 -8.00 -2.34 1.59
N SER A 215 -8.05 -3.01 2.74
CA SER A 215 -9.15 -2.92 3.71
C SER A 215 -9.08 -1.60 4.48
N CYS A 216 -9.52 -0.52 3.84
CA CYS A 216 -9.44 0.83 4.37
C CYS A 216 -10.76 1.57 4.18
N GLY A 217 -11.36 2.02 5.28
CA GLY A 217 -12.65 2.74 5.26
C GLY A 217 -12.54 4.24 5.02
N GLU A 218 -11.33 4.81 5.04
CA GLU A 218 -11.10 6.25 4.99
C GLU A 218 -9.98 6.60 4.00
N VAL A 219 -10.11 7.74 3.31
CA VAL A 219 -9.07 8.27 2.44
C VAL A 219 -8.07 9.12 3.23
N SER A 220 -6.78 8.97 2.97
CA SER A 220 -5.76 9.87 3.50
C SER A 220 -5.91 11.27 2.91
N GLU A 221 -5.90 12.34 3.73
CA GLU A 221 -6.10 13.72 3.26
C GLU A 221 -5.14 14.10 2.12
N ILE A 222 -3.85 13.82 2.29
CA ILE A 222 -2.84 14.15 1.26
C ILE A 222 -3.09 13.34 -0.02
N ALA A 223 -3.39 12.05 0.12
CA ALA A 223 -3.70 11.22 -1.02
C ALA A 223 -4.94 11.71 -1.77
N TRP A 224 -5.98 12.14 -1.05
CA TRP A 224 -7.18 12.73 -1.64
C TRP A 224 -6.86 13.99 -2.44
N GLU A 225 -6.06 14.91 -1.92
CA GLU A 225 -5.65 16.14 -2.59
C GLU A 225 -4.94 15.86 -3.93
N ILE A 226 -4.11 14.81 -3.99
CA ILE A 226 -3.36 14.41 -5.19
C ILE A 226 -4.24 13.61 -6.16
N LEU A 227 -5.02 12.67 -5.65
CA LEU A 227 -5.71 11.68 -6.48
C LEU A 227 -7.06 12.17 -7.02
N LYS A 228 -7.78 13.01 -6.27
CA LYS A 228 -9.06 13.55 -6.75
C LYS A 228 -8.97 14.21 -8.14
N PRO A 229 -7.97 15.07 -8.43
CA PRO A 229 -7.84 15.68 -9.75
C PRO A 229 -7.19 14.79 -10.82
N THR A 230 -6.58 13.67 -10.44
CA THR A 230 -5.75 12.85 -11.34
C THR A 230 -6.36 11.49 -11.69
N LEU A 231 -7.21 10.93 -10.83
CA LEU A 231 -7.91 9.69 -11.13
C LEU A 231 -8.92 9.91 -12.27
N SER A 232 -8.78 9.11 -13.32
CA SER A 232 -9.73 9.10 -14.44
C SER A 232 -10.95 8.22 -14.14
N HIS A 233 -10.73 7.10 -13.46
CA HIS A 233 -11.76 6.11 -13.13
C HIS A 233 -11.45 5.45 -11.78
N CYS A 234 -12.51 4.98 -11.13
CA CYS A 234 -12.43 4.16 -9.94
C CYS A 234 -13.16 2.85 -10.20
N MET A 235 -12.53 1.73 -9.87
CA MET A 235 -13.11 0.40 -9.94
C MET A 235 -13.18 -0.23 -8.56
N SER A 236 -14.23 -0.98 -8.32
CA SER A 236 -14.38 -1.84 -7.15
C SER A 236 -14.50 -3.28 -7.63
N ILE A 237 -13.75 -4.18 -7.00
CA ILE A 237 -13.72 -5.60 -7.36
C ILE A 237 -14.06 -6.47 -6.14
N ALA A 238 -14.61 -7.63 -6.39
CA ALA A 238 -14.88 -8.64 -5.38
C ALA A 238 -13.63 -9.51 -5.13
N ASP A 239 -13.60 -10.20 -4.00
CA ASP A 239 -12.49 -11.09 -3.63
C ASP A 239 -12.46 -12.39 -4.43
N GLU A 240 -13.63 -12.77 -4.98
CA GLU A 240 -13.76 -13.96 -5.81
C GLU A 240 -12.89 -13.84 -7.06
N GLY A 241 -12.01 -14.79 -7.23
CA GLY A 241 -11.06 -14.82 -8.35
C GLY A 241 -9.67 -14.27 -8.01
N ILE A 242 -9.45 -13.56 -6.91
CA ILE A 242 -8.11 -13.09 -6.53
C ILE A 242 -7.14 -14.26 -6.39
N ALA A 243 -7.52 -15.32 -5.67
CA ALA A 243 -6.70 -16.52 -5.55
C ALA A 243 -6.36 -17.14 -6.92
N LYS A 244 -7.32 -17.13 -7.85
CA LYS A 244 -7.08 -17.63 -9.22
C LYS A 244 -6.06 -16.75 -9.98
N ILE A 245 -6.12 -15.46 -9.82
CA ILE A 245 -5.13 -14.55 -10.43
C ILE A 245 -3.73 -14.78 -9.83
N MET A 246 -3.64 -14.99 -8.50
CA MET A 246 -2.38 -15.34 -7.85
C MET A 246 -1.80 -16.66 -8.40
N GLN A 247 -2.64 -17.68 -8.63
CA GLN A 247 -2.23 -18.94 -9.26
C GLN A 247 -1.68 -18.72 -10.68
N LEU A 248 -2.35 -17.90 -11.50
CA LEU A 248 -1.91 -17.58 -12.86
C LEU A 248 -0.55 -16.87 -12.87
N PHE A 249 -0.30 -15.97 -11.92
CA PHE A 249 1.01 -15.35 -11.74
C PHE A 249 2.07 -16.38 -11.32
N ALA A 250 1.77 -17.21 -10.32
CA ALA A 250 2.67 -18.24 -9.82
C ALA A 250 3.04 -19.28 -10.90
N ASN A 251 2.12 -19.60 -11.80
CA ASN A 251 2.33 -20.52 -12.91
C ASN A 251 3.12 -19.89 -14.09
N GLY A 252 3.26 -18.56 -14.13
CA GLY A 252 3.87 -17.87 -15.27
C GLY A 252 2.97 -17.74 -16.50
N ASP A 253 1.64 -17.83 -16.31
CA ASP A 253 0.67 -17.82 -17.45
C ASP A 253 0.63 -16.47 -18.20
N PHE A 254 1.26 -15.43 -17.68
CA PHE A 254 1.30 -14.08 -18.29
C PHE A 254 2.70 -13.68 -18.83
N GLY A 255 3.69 -14.57 -18.80
CA GLY A 255 5.04 -14.27 -19.22
C GLY A 255 5.97 -15.50 -19.18
N GLU A 256 7.25 -15.28 -19.39
CA GLU A 256 8.26 -16.36 -19.37
C GLU A 256 8.65 -16.81 -17.95
N THR A 257 8.34 -15.98 -16.94
CA THR A 257 8.73 -16.21 -15.54
C THR A 257 7.51 -16.18 -14.64
N SER A 258 7.50 -17.03 -13.61
CA SER A 258 6.53 -16.96 -12.52
C SER A 258 6.74 -15.69 -11.70
N ILE A 259 5.65 -15.13 -11.20
CA ILE A 259 5.64 -13.95 -10.33
C ILE A 259 4.98 -14.34 -9.01
N GLU A 260 5.67 -14.08 -7.90
CA GLU A 260 5.09 -14.22 -6.57
C GLU A 260 4.26 -12.96 -6.24
N ALA A 261 2.99 -12.97 -6.65
CA ALA A 261 2.08 -11.86 -6.44
C ALA A 261 1.13 -12.16 -5.27
N GLY A 262 1.17 -11.30 -4.24
CA GLY A 262 0.22 -11.36 -3.14
C GLY A 262 -1.18 -10.86 -3.51
N GLU A 263 -2.07 -10.86 -2.55
CA GLU A 263 -3.51 -10.63 -2.74
C GLU A 263 -3.79 -9.25 -3.33
N CYS A 264 -3.16 -8.18 -2.78
CA CYS A 264 -3.35 -6.83 -3.31
C CYS A 264 -2.67 -6.66 -4.68
N SER A 265 -1.53 -7.34 -4.90
CA SER A 265 -0.83 -7.33 -6.21
C SER A 265 -1.67 -7.91 -7.34
N ALA A 266 -2.52 -8.88 -7.02
CA ALA A 266 -3.42 -9.53 -7.98
C ALA A 266 -4.57 -8.62 -8.44
N SER A 267 -4.95 -7.61 -7.64
CA SER A 267 -6.13 -6.77 -7.88
C SER A 267 -6.10 -6.02 -9.20
N GLY A 268 -4.94 -5.48 -9.58
CA GLY A 268 -4.79 -4.74 -10.84
C GLY A 268 -5.05 -5.59 -12.08
N LEU A 269 -4.55 -6.84 -12.09
CA LEU A 269 -4.81 -7.77 -13.18
C LEU A 269 -6.24 -8.28 -13.16
N ALA A 270 -6.80 -8.52 -11.98
CA ALA A 270 -8.21 -8.89 -11.84
C ALA A 270 -9.13 -7.83 -12.46
N ALA A 271 -8.90 -6.54 -12.14
CA ALA A 271 -9.64 -5.43 -12.71
C ALA A 271 -9.51 -5.34 -14.25
N LEU A 272 -8.31 -5.55 -14.78
CA LEU A 272 -8.08 -5.57 -16.22
C LEU A 272 -8.82 -6.72 -16.91
N LEU A 273 -8.84 -7.91 -16.33
CA LEU A 273 -9.54 -9.06 -16.87
C LEU A 273 -11.06 -8.90 -16.79
N ILE A 274 -11.57 -8.29 -15.71
CA ILE A 274 -12.99 -7.92 -15.61
C ILE A 274 -13.34 -6.93 -16.74
N ALA A 275 -12.53 -5.91 -16.96
CA ALA A 275 -12.74 -4.95 -18.04
C ALA A 275 -12.71 -5.63 -19.41
N LYS A 276 -11.76 -6.52 -19.67
CA LYS A 276 -11.63 -7.28 -20.93
C LYS A 276 -12.87 -8.14 -21.23
N ASN A 277 -13.46 -8.72 -20.21
CA ASN A 277 -14.65 -9.59 -20.34
C ASN A 277 -15.97 -8.81 -20.32
N ASN A 278 -15.94 -7.48 -20.09
CA ASN A 278 -17.09 -6.61 -20.09
C ASN A 278 -16.91 -5.46 -21.10
N PRO A 279 -17.54 -5.56 -22.30
CA PRO A 279 -17.40 -4.53 -23.34
C PRO A 279 -17.83 -3.11 -22.93
N SER A 280 -18.71 -2.98 -21.94
CA SER A 280 -19.12 -1.67 -21.41
C SER A 280 -17.98 -1.04 -20.60
N ILE A 281 -17.41 -1.80 -19.65
CA ILE A 281 -16.29 -1.34 -18.83
C ILE A 281 -15.06 -1.05 -19.72
N TRP A 282 -14.77 -1.95 -20.66
CA TRP A 282 -13.68 -1.78 -21.63
C TRP A 282 -13.74 -0.44 -22.36
N ARG A 283 -14.94 -0.08 -22.84
CA ARG A 283 -15.17 1.21 -23.52
C ARG A 283 -15.10 2.41 -22.57
N GLN A 284 -15.65 2.27 -21.34
CA GLN A 284 -15.62 3.34 -20.34
C GLN A 284 -14.16 3.68 -19.94
N LEU A 285 -13.32 2.66 -19.77
CA LEU A 285 -11.90 2.84 -19.49
C LEU A 285 -11.10 3.30 -20.70
N GLU A 286 -11.71 3.43 -21.90
CA GLU A 286 -11.05 3.79 -23.16
C GLU A 286 -9.94 2.80 -23.59
N LEU A 287 -10.04 1.53 -23.13
CA LEU A 287 -9.09 0.48 -23.49
C LEU A 287 -9.27 0.04 -24.94
N ASN A 288 -8.16 -0.23 -25.62
CA ASN A 288 -8.14 -0.75 -26.99
C ASN A 288 -6.91 -1.66 -27.19
N LYS A 289 -6.71 -2.18 -28.43
CA LYS A 289 -5.61 -3.10 -28.76
C LYS A 289 -4.22 -2.49 -28.62
N ASP A 290 -4.12 -1.17 -28.71
CA ASP A 290 -2.85 -0.43 -28.64
C ASP A 290 -2.58 0.11 -27.23
N SER A 291 -3.48 -0.15 -26.27
CA SER A 291 -3.34 0.28 -24.87
C SER A 291 -2.12 -0.38 -24.22
N LYS A 292 -1.26 0.45 -23.63
CA LYS A 292 -0.15 0.02 -22.77
C LYS A 292 -0.58 0.16 -21.31
N VAL A 293 -0.91 -0.96 -20.68
CA VAL A 293 -1.39 -0.98 -19.29
C VAL A 293 -0.24 -1.26 -18.34
N LEU A 294 -0.03 -0.39 -17.37
CA LEU A 294 0.87 -0.61 -16.25
C LEU A 294 0.08 -1.11 -15.05
N LEU A 295 0.49 -2.23 -14.50
CA LEU A 295 0.00 -2.82 -13.25
C LEU A 295 1.07 -2.68 -12.18
N ILE A 296 0.64 -2.51 -10.92
CA ILE A 296 1.52 -2.40 -9.77
C ILE A 296 1.38 -3.66 -8.91
N GLY A 297 2.45 -4.44 -8.84
CA GLY A 297 2.59 -5.55 -7.90
C GLY A 297 3.09 -5.03 -6.57
N THR A 298 2.21 -4.94 -5.60
CA THR A 298 2.45 -4.27 -4.31
C THR A 298 3.27 -5.11 -3.35
N GLU A 299 3.08 -6.43 -3.37
CA GLU A 299 3.76 -7.38 -2.49
C GLU A 299 3.78 -8.80 -3.09
N GLY A 300 4.65 -9.64 -2.51
CA GLY A 300 4.69 -11.09 -2.73
C GLY A 300 3.99 -11.87 -1.62
N ALA A 301 4.48 -13.06 -1.33
CA ALA A 301 3.99 -13.95 -0.27
C ALA A 301 4.39 -13.45 1.13
N THR A 302 3.83 -12.31 1.56
CA THR A 302 4.13 -11.72 2.89
C THR A 302 3.56 -12.52 4.06
N ASP A 303 2.58 -13.38 3.80
CA ASP A 303 2.13 -14.49 4.64
C ASP A 303 2.28 -15.79 3.82
N PRO A 304 3.41 -16.51 3.96
CA PRO A 304 3.70 -17.68 3.12
C PRO A 304 2.72 -18.86 3.30
N ILE A 305 2.09 -18.96 4.47
CA ILE A 305 1.10 -20.01 4.75
C ILE A 305 -0.17 -19.71 3.98
N LEU A 306 -0.71 -18.51 4.13
CA LEU A 306 -1.89 -18.08 3.40
C LEU A 306 -1.65 -18.11 1.89
N TYR A 307 -0.50 -17.62 1.43
CA TYR A 307 -0.15 -17.63 0.01
C TYR A 307 -0.22 -19.03 -0.58
N LYS A 308 0.41 -20.04 0.06
CA LYS A 308 0.37 -21.44 -0.40
C LYS A 308 -1.05 -21.99 -0.43
N GLN A 309 -1.87 -21.70 0.56
CA GLN A 309 -3.27 -22.09 0.58
C GLN A 309 -4.04 -21.52 -0.61
N LEU A 310 -3.82 -20.25 -0.94
CA LEU A 310 -4.52 -19.56 -2.03
C LEU A 310 -4.08 -20.05 -3.41
N ILE A 311 -2.80 -20.33 -3.61
CA ILE A 311 -2.33 -20.86 -4.91
C ILE A 311 -2.50 -22.36 -5.06
N GLY A 312 -2.86 -23.09 -3.99
CA GLY A 312 -3.10 -24.54 -4.03
C GLY A 312 -1.81 -25.38 -4.09
N SER A 313 -0.73 -24.92 -3.44
CA SER A 313 0.58 -25.58 -3.41
C SER A 313 0.99 -26.03 -2.00
#